data_e18c4f05d017ca29cf2e6bf9310e301b
#
_entry.id   e18c4f05d017ca29cf2e6bf9310e301b
#
_cell.length_a   1.000
_cell.length_b   1.000
_cell.length_c   1.000
_cell.angle_alpha   90.00
_cell.angle_beta   90.00
_cell.angle_gamma   90.00
#
_symmetry.space_group_name_H-M   'P 1'
#
loop_
_entity.id
_entity.type
_entity.pdbx_description
1 polymer ?
#
loop_
_entity_poly.entity_id
_entity_poly.type
_entity_poly.pdbx_seq_one_letter_code
_entity_poly.pdbx_strand_id
1 'polypeptide(L)'
;MTEKPKASFSGLPVLIAALLFLGFYFIASIDAKNEASIILGFPLLALVIFVMSGCYKLEPNQAAVLSFFGKYSGTVRDTGLRWNNPLYQKKKISLRVRNFESGRLKVNELDGSPIEIAAVIVWQVEGAAEAVYNVDDYESFVHIQSEAALRAMATSYPYDQHEEGQLALRSHAAEISAASTKRID
;
A
#
# COMPACT_ATOMS: atom_id res chain seq x y z
N MET A 1 -0.67 10.40 10.28
CA MET A 1 -0.54 11.32 9.12
C MET A 1 -1.84 11.29 8.35
N THR A 2 -2.59 12.39 8.20
CA THR A 2 -3.88 12.35 7.49
C THR A 2 -3.64 12.12 5.99
N GLU A 3 -4.19 11.04 5.45
CA GLU A 3 -4.09 10.71 4.04
C GLU A 3 -4.86 11.73 3.20
N LYS A 4 -4.20 12.36 2.23
CA LYS A 4 -4.81 13.34 1.35
C LYS A 4 -5.10 12.69 0.00
N PRO A 5 -6.37 12.56 -0.41
CA PRO A 5 -6.67 12.08 -1.75
C PRO A 5 -6.13 13.05 -2.78
N LYS A 6 -5.44 12.55 -3.80
CA LYS A 6 -4.93 13.35 -4.90
C LYS A 6 -5.58 12.94 -6.21
N ALA A 7 -6.11 13.93 -6.92
CA ALA A 7 -6.65 13.71 -8.25
C ALA A 7 -5.55 13.28 -9.22
N SER A 8 -5.85 12.31 -10.05
CA SER A 8 -5.00 11.84 -11.15
C SER A 8 -5.78 11.91 -12.45
N PHE A 9 -5.11 12.25 -13.53
CA PHE A 9 -5.72 12.24 -14.85
C PHE A 9 -5.73 10.81 -15.42
N SER A 10 -6.71 10.51 -16.27
CA SER A 10 -6.67 9.28 -17.05
C SER A 10 -5.45 9.32 -17.97
N GLY A 11 -4.63 8.26 -17.93
CA GLY A 11 -3.41 8.21 -18.74
C GLY A 11 -3.69 7.98 -20.23
N LEU A 12 -4.84 7.40 -20.58
CA LEU A 12 -5.18 7.07 -21.96
C LEU A 12 -5.30 8.32 -22.86
N PRO A 13 -6.06 9.38 -22.52
CA PRO A 13 -6.13 10.58 -23.35
C PRO A 13 -4.79 11.31 -23.44
N VAL A 14 -3.96 11.28 -22.40
CA VAL A 14 -2.61 11.87 -22.44
C VAL A 14 -1.73 11.11 -23.42
N LEU A 15 -1.78 9.77 -23.43
CA LEU A 15 -1.07 8.93 -24.38
C LEU A 15 -1.50 9.20 -25.82
N ILE A 16 -2.82 9.24 -26.07
CA ILE A 16 -3.37 9.50 -27.41
C ILE A 16 -2.95 10.89 -27.89
N ALA A 17 -3.07 11.91 -27.04
CA ALA A 17 -2.67 13.27 -27.40
C ALA A 17 -1.18 13.38 -27.73
N ALA A 18 -0.33 12.71 -26.94
CA ALA A 18 1.12 12.67 -27.18
C ALA A 18 1.47 11.97 -28.51
N LEU A 19 0.80 10.86 -28.84
CA LEU A 19 1.01 10.14 -30.09
C LEU A 19 0.51 10.94 -31.31
N LEU A 20 -0.66 11.57 -31.21
CA LEU A 20 -1.20 12.43 -32.28
C LEU A 20 -0.28 13.63 -32.55
N PHE A 21 0.21 14.25 -31.48
CA PHE A 21 1.13 15.38 -31.57
C PHE A 21 2.44 14.98 -32.24
N LEU A 22 3.00 13.82 -31.90
CA LEU A 22 4.22 13.28 -32.46
C LEU A 22 4.03 12.90 -33.94
N GLY A 23 2.89 12.29 -34.28
CA GLY A 23 2.51 11.97 -35.66
C GLY A 23 2.33 13.22 -36.53
N PHE A 24 1.62 14.24 -36.02
CA PHE A 24 1.45 15.52 -36.71
C PHE A 24 2.79 16.21 -36.96
N TYR A 25 3.67 16.25 -35.95
CA TYR A 25 5.00 16.82 -36.08
C TYR A 25 5.84 16.09 -37.14
N PHE A 26 5.77 14.75 -37.16
CA PHE A 26 6.52 13.95 -38.12
C PHE A 26 6.06 14.20 -39.56
N ILE A 27 4.75 14.29 -39.79
CA ILE A 27 4.17 14.62 -41.12
C ILE A 27 4.60 16.03 -41.55
N ALA A 28 4.47 17.03 -40.65
CA ALA A 28 4.87 18.40 -40.96
C ALA A 28 6.39 18.55 -41.25
N SER A 29 7.21 17.71 -40.60
CA SER A 29 8.67 17.71 -40.83
C SER A 29 9.06 17.14 -42.19
N ILE A 30 8.31 16.17 -42.71
CA ILE A 30 8.53 15.59 -44.04
C ILE A 30 8.24 16.64 -45.15
N ASP A 31 7.18 17.41 -44.97
CA ASP A 31 6.81 18.45 -45.95
C ASP A 31 7.76 19.65 -45.95
N ALA A 32 8.30 19.99 -44.79
CA ALA A 32 9.13 21.19 -44.64
C ALA A 32 10.54 21.09 -45.24
N LYS A 33 11.10 19.88 -45.46
CA LYS A 33 12.45 19.61 -45.97
C LYS A 33 13.56 20.51 -45.37
N ASN A 34 13.38 21.01 -44.18
CA ASN A 34 14.19 22.05 -43.57
C ASN A 34 15.08 21.43 -42.47
N GLU A 35 16.36 21.66 -42.47
CA GLU A 35 17.28 21.15 -41.44
C GLU A 35 16.90 21.62 -40.02
N ALA A 36 16.31 22.81 -39.92
CA ALA A 36 15.78 23.36 -38.67
C ALA A 36 14.69 22.48 -38.03
N SER A 37 13.88 21.78 -38.84
CA SER A 37 12.82 20.90 -38.33
C SER A 37 13.40 19.66 -37.65
N ILE A 38 14.53 19.16 -38.11
CA ILE A 38 15.23 18.02 -37.49
C ILE A 38 15.83 18.42 -36.13
N ILE A 39 16.45 19.60 -36.07
CA ILE A 39 17.07 20.12 -34.84
C ILE A 39 15.99 20.36 -33.77
N LEU A 40 14.82 20.90 -34.13
CA LEU A 40 13.69 21.10 -33.21
C LEU A 40 13.00 19.78 -32.79
N GLY A 41 13.14 18.72 -33.58
CA GLY A 41 12.55 17.42 -33.34
C GLY A 41 13.10 16.73 -32.09
N PHE A 42 14.41 16.87 -31.83
CA PHE A 42 15.05 16.23 -30.68
C PHE A 42 14.50 16.73 -29.32
N PRO A 43 14.44 18.04 -29.04
CA PRO A 43 13.88 18.50 -27.77
C PRO A 43 12.37 18.21 -27.65
N LEU A 44 11.65 18.21 -28.75
CA LEU A 44 10.22 17.88 -28.77
C LEU A 44 10.01 16.41 -28.42
N LEU A 45 10.78 15.50 -29.00
CA LEU A 45 10.75 14.08 -28.67
C LEU A 45 11.07 13.83 -27.21
N ALA A 46 12.10 14.51 -26.69
CA ALA A 46 12.47 14.44 -25.29
C ALA A 46 11.35 14.90 -24.37
N LEU A 47 10.63 15.99 -24.75
CA LEU A 47 9.47 16.48 -24.01
C LEU A 47 8.33 15.46 -23.97
N VAL A 48 8.03 14.83 -25.11
CA VAL A 48 6.98 13.78 -25.20
C VAL A 48 7.34 12.59 -24.33
N ILE A 49 8.60 12.09 -24.39
CA ILE A 49 9.07 11.00 -23.55
C ILE A 49 8.96 11.38 -22.07
N PHE A 50 9.32 12.60 -21.71
CA PHE A 50 9.20 13.11 -20.34
C PHE A 50 7.74 13.12 -19.88
N VAL A 51 6.81 13.62 -20.68
CA VAL A 51 5.37 13.61 -20.35
C VAL A 51 4.84 12.17 -20.21
N MET A 52 5.25 11.27 -21.11
CA MET A 52 4.84 9.87 -21.06
C MET A 52 5.37 9.13 -19.82
N SER A 53 6.52 9.50 -19.29
CA SER A 53 7.06 8.92 -18.04
C SER A 53 6.16 9.20 -16.80
N GLY A 54 5.23 10.14 -16.91
CA GLY A 54 4.19 10.40 -15.92
C GLY A 54 3.12 9.31 -15.84
N CYS A 55 2.97 8.47 -16.86
CA CYS A 55 1.98 7.39 -16.89
C CYS A 55 2.36 6.24 -15.94
N TYR A 56 1.38 5.70 -15.23
CA TYR A 56 1.53 4.50 -14.43
C TYR A 56 0.22 3.73 -14.35
N LYS A 57 0.32 2.42 -14.21
CA LYS A 57 -0.82 1.53 -14.04
C LYS A 57 -1.07 1.32 -12.55
N LEU A 58 -2.32 1.43 -12.12
CA LEU A 58 -2.78 1.09 -10.78
C LEU A 58 -3.82 -0.02 -10.87
N GLU A 59 -3.58 -1.11 -10.16
CA GLU A 59 -4.48 -2.27 -10.12
C GLU A 59 -5.58 -2.07 -9.08
N PRO A 60 -6.69 -2.81 -9.16
CA PRO A 60 -7.69 -2.85 -8.10
C PRO A 60 -7.05 -3.24 -6.75
N ASN A 61 -7.48 -2.59 -5.68
CA ASN A 61 -6.91 -2.76 -4.34
C ASN A 61 -5.41 -2.45 -4.27
N GLN A 62 -4.96 -1.44 -5.01
CA GLN A 62 -3.65 -0.81 -4.87
C GLN A 62 -3.82 0.70 -4.68
N ALA A 63 -2.91 1.29 -3.93
CA ALA A 63 -2.77 2.72 -3.81
C ALA A 63 -1.37 3.15 -4.28
N ALA A 64 -1.29 4.32 -4.91
CA ALA A 64 -0.02 4.97 -5.24
C ALA A 64 0.19 6.17 -4.34
N VAL A 65 1.20 6.09 -3.50
CA VAL A 65 1.65 7.20 -2.65
C VAL A 65 2.61 8.06 -3.45
N LEU A 66 2.26 9.34 -3.59
CA LEU A 66 3.02 10.30 -4.37
C LEU A 66 3.85 11.20 -3.47
N SER A 67 5.14 11.28 -3.76
CA SER A 67 6.03 12.25 -3.12
C SER A 67 6.71 13.15 -4.14
N PHE A 68 6.94 14.37 -3.75
CA PHE A 68 7.62 15.38 -4.55
C PHE A 68 8.85 15.86 -3.78
N PHE A 69 10.03 15.54 -4.28
CA PHE A 69 11.30 15.85 -3.61
C PHE A 69 11.31 15.47 -2.11
N GLY A 70 10.85 14.24 -1.81
CA GLY A 70 10.80 13.73 -0.42
C GLY A 70 9.61 14.20 0.42
N LYS A 71 8.79 15.15 -0.08
CA LYS A 71 7.59 15.59 0.62
C LYS A 71 6.36 14.82 0.15
N TYR A 72 5.57 14.31 1.08
CA TYR A 72 4.28 13.66 0.77
C TYR A 72 3.35 14.65 0.06
N SER A 73 2.83 14.26 -1.09
CA SER A 73 1.96 15.09 -1.94
C SER A 73 0.51 14.61 -1.96
N GLY A 74 0.29 13.33 -1.73
CA GLY A 74 -1.03 12.72 -1.69
C GLY A 74 -1.03 11.27 -2.15
N THR A 75 -2.18 10.60 -2.02
CA THR A 75 -2.38 9.20 -2.38
C THR A 75 -3.45 9.09 -3.46
N VAL A 76 -3.19 8.29 -4.49
CA VAL A 76 -4.12 7.96 -5.57
C VAL A 76 -4.61 6.53 -5.38
N ARG A 77 -5.92 6.35 -5.34
CA ARG A 77 -6.59 5.04 -5.23
C ARG A 77 -7.38 4.65 -6.49
N ASP A 78 -7.50 5.58 -7.43
CA ASP A 78 -8.20 5.34 -8.70
C ASP A 78 -7.45 4.33 -9.56
N THR A 79 -8.12 3.27 -9.94
CA THR A 79 -7.57 2.18 -10.74
C THR A 79 -7.43 2.51 -12.22
N GLY A 80 -6.64 1.71 -12.93
CA GLY A 80 -6.41 1.83 -14.38
C GLY A 80 -5.12 2.55 -14.73
N LEU A 81 -5.03 2.99 -15.99
CA LEU A 81 -3.91 3.79 -16.46
C LEU A 81 -4.10 5.24 -16.02
N ARG A 82 -3.20 5.70 -15.15
CA ARG A 82 -3.24 7.05 -14.58
C ARG A 82 -2.01 7.84 -14.99
N TRP A 83 -2.18 9.16 -15.03
CA TRP A 83 -1.12 10.09 -15.31
C TRP A 83 -1.01 11.13 -14.20
N ASN A 84 0.19 11.33 -13.74
CA ASN A 84 0.57 12.41 -12.83
C ASN A 84 1.92 13.00 -13.27
N ASN A 85 2.24 14.18 -12.78
CA ASN A 85 3.50 14.82 -13.08
C ASN A 85 4.67 13.83 -12.96
N PRO A 86 5.52 13.69 -14.00
CA PRO A 86 6.65 12.76 -14.01
C PRO A 86 7.65 12.95 -12.87
N LEU A 87 7.73 14.16 -12.30
CA LEU A 87 8.62 14.47 -11.18
C LEU A 87 8.16 13.87 -9.83
N TYR A 88 6.93 13.32 -9.76
CA TYR A 88 6.50 12.61 -8.57
C TYR A 88 7.13 11.20 -8.51
N GLN A 89 7.75 10.90 -7.38
CA GLN A 89 8.03 9.51 -7.02
C GLN A 89 6.70 8.81 -6.68
N LYS A 90 6.53 7.60 -7.18
CA LYS A 90 5.31 6.81 -7.08
C LYS A 90 5.63 5.50 -6.36
N LYS A 91 5.24 5.36 -5.10
CA LYS A 91 5.38 4.11 -4.34
C LYS A 91 4.02 3.42 -4.29
N LYS A 92 3.92 2.24 -4.93
CA LYS A 92 2.68 1.46 -4.96
C LYS A 92 2.62 0.55 -3.75
N ILE A 93 1.44 0.48 -3.13
CA ILE A 93 1.15 -0.39 -1.99
C ILE A 93 -0.10 -1.19 -2.29
N SER A 94 -0.10 -2.47 -1.89
CA SER A 94 -1.26 -3.34 -1.96
C SER A 94 -2.17 -3.10 -0.76
N LEU A 95 -3.46 -2.88 -1.03
CA LEU A 95 -4.52 -2.78 -0.03
C LEU A 95 -5.31 -4.09 0.09
N ARG A 96 -4.80 -5.18 -0.51
CA ARG A 96 -5.46 -6.49 -0.46
C ARG A 96 -5.34 -7.06 0.93
N VAL A 97 -6.37 -7.77 1.33
CA VAL A 97 -6.35 -8.57 2.55
C VAL A 97 -5.25 -9.63 2.44
N ARG A 98 -4.48 -9.77 3.48
CA ARG A 98 -3.41 -10.76 3.63
C ARG A 98 -3.61 -11.55 4.91
N ASN A 99 -3.06 -12.74 4.97
CA ASN A 99 -3.03 -13.56 6.16
C ASN A 99 -1.64 -14.15 6.37
N PHE A 100 -1.32 -14.38 7.62
CA PHE A 100 -0.18 -15.20 8.00
C PHE A 100 -0.52 -16.01 9.25
N GLU A 101 0.17 -17.11 9.43
CA GLU A 101 0.08 -17.93 10.63
C GLU A 101 1.22 -17.55 11.57
N SER A 102 0.89 -17.19 12.82
CA SER A 102 1.90 -17.04 13.86
C SER A 102 2.51 -18.43 14.12
N GLY A 103 3.81 -18.52 14.22
CA GLY A 103 4.45 -19.77 14.69
C GLY A 103 3.85 -20.22 16.03
N ARG A 104 4.11 -21.45 16.42
CA ARG A 104 3.73 -21.96 17.75
C ARG A 104 4.51 -21.19 18.83
N LEU A 105 3.80 -20.38 19.58
CA LEU A 105 4.35 -19.59 20.68
C LEU A 105 4.18 -20.37 21.98
N LYS A 106 5.28 -20.66 22.66
CA LYS A 106 5.26 -21.18 24.04
C LYS A 106 5.16 -19.99 24.98
N VAL A 107 4.06 -19.93 25.72
CA VAL A 107 3.77 -18.85 26.68
C VAL A 107 3.23 -19.45 27.96
N ASN A 108 3.40 -18.72 29.07
CA ASN A 108 2.73 -19.07 30.31
C ASN A 108 1.41 -18.32 30.38
N GLU A 109 0.35 -19.02 30.67
CA GLU A 109 -0.96 -18.43 30.95
C GLU A 109 -0.98 -17.68 32.30
N LEU A 110 -2.13 -17.09 32.64
CA LEU A 110 -2.31 -16.31 33.87
C LEU A 110 -1.93 -17.12 35.12
N ASP A 111 -2.24 -18.42 35.17
CA ASP A 111 -1.96 -19.31 36.29
C ASP A 111 -0.53 -19.89 36.29
N GLY A 112 0.29 -19.47 35.30
CA GLY A 112 1.69 -19.86 35.18
C GLY A 112 1.96 -21.19 34.46
N SER A 113 0.92 -21.86 33.98
CA SER A 113 1.08 -23.11 33.22
C SER A 113 1.58 -22.82 31.79
N PRO A 114 2.56 -23.58 31.27
CA PRO A 114 3.05 -23.40 29.92
C PRO A 114 2.04 -23.94 28.90
N ILE A 115 1.61 -23.08 27.96
CA ILE A 115 0.74 -23.44 26.86
C ILE A 115 1.39 -23.13 25.51
N GLU A 116 0.98 -23.83 24.45
CA GLU A 116 1.34 -23.52 23.08
C GLU A 116 0.13 -22.91 22.37
N ILE A 117 0.31 -21.73 21.81
CA ILE A 117 -0.73 -21.04 21.03
C ILE A 117 -0.24 -20.75 19.62
N ALA A 118 -1.15 -20.85 18.66
CA ALA A 118 -0.96 -20.41 17.28
C ALA A 118 -2.24 -19.73 16.81
N ALA A 119 -2.11 -18.72 15.97
CA ALA A 119 -3.24 -18.01 15.42
C ALA A 119 -3.00 -17.66 13.95
N VAL A 120 -4.09 -17.59 13.18
CA VAL A 120 -4.08 -17.01 11.83
C VAL A 120 -4.53 -15.57 11.93
N ILE A 121 -3.65 -14.66 11.53
CA ILE A 121 -3.87 -13.22 11.56
C ILE A 121 -4.24 -12.76 10.16
N VAL A 122 -5.41 -12.14 10.02
CA VAL A 122 -5.90 -11.56 8.78
C VAL A 122 -5.83 -10.04 8.92
N TRP A 123 -5.19 -9.37 7.98
CA TRP A 123 -4.94 -7.94 8.04
C TRP A 123 -4.94 -7.29 6.65
N GLN A 124 -5.10 -5.97 6.61
CA GLN A 124 -5.00 -5.17 5.39
C GLN A 124 -4.46 -3.77 5.71
N VAL A 125 -3.87 -3.12 4.72
CA VAL A 125 -3.41 -1.73 4.86
C VAL A 125 -4.57 -0.80 4.61
N GLU A 126 -4.93 0.04 5.58
CA GLU A 126 -5.92 1.11 5.43
C GLU A 126 -5.26 2.43 5.06
N GLY A 127 -4.23 2.83 5.78
CA GLY A 127 -3.46 4.05 5.56
C GLY A 127 -2.23 3.83 4.69
N ALA A 128 -2.35 3.94 3.35
CA ALA A 128 -1.23 3.71 2.44
C ALA A 128 -0.05 4.67 2.69
N ALA A 129 -0.32 5.94 3.04
CA ALA A 129 0.71 6.92 3.34
C ALA A 129 1.46 6.58 4.64
N GLU A 130 0.75 6.12 5.66
CA GLU A 130 1.35 5.72 6.94
C GLU A 130 2.22 4.48 6.80
N ALA A 131 1.74 3.49 6.06
CA ALA A 131 2.51 2.29 5.77
C ALA A 131 3.80 2.54 4.99
N VAL A 132 3.88 3.66 4.21
CA VAL A 132 5.08 4.02 3.44
C VAL A 132 6.08 4.83 4.24
N TYR A 133 5.60 5.70 5.14
CA TYR A 133 6.46 6.74 5.76
C TYR A 133 6.71 6.53 7.25
N ASN A 134 5.82 5.82 7.95
CA ASN A 134 5.97 5.60 9.38
C ASN A 134 6.70 4.30 9.71
N VAL A 135 6.74 3.35 8.76
CA VAL A 135 7.32 2.03 8.98
C VAL A 135 8.14 1.63 7.76
N ASP A 136 9.36 1.14 7.95
CA ASP A 136 10.23 0.69 6.86
C ASP A 136 9.69 -0.59 6.21
N ASP A 137 9.34 -1.58 7.03
CA ASP A 137 8.73 -2.85 6.63
C ASP A 137 7.46 -3.10 7.45
N TYR A 138 6.33 -2.71 6.87
CA TYR A 138 5.04 -2.86 7.52
C TYR A 138 4.60 -4.33 7.65
N GLU A 139 5.10 -5.24 6.79
CA GLU A 139 4.79 -6.68 6.89
C GLU A 139 5.44 -7.28 8.13
N SER A 140 6.74 -7.08 8.31
CA SER A 140 7.46 -7.50 9.51
C SER A 140 6.93 -6.82 10.77
N PHE A 141 6.54 -5.54 10.67
CA PHE A 141 5.96 -4.81 11.80
C PHE A 141 4.66 -5.48 12.28
N VAL A 142 3.73 -5.78 11.37
CA VAL A 142 2.47 -6.46 11.72
C VAL A 142 2.74 -7.84 12.33
N HIS A 143 3.70 -8.60 11.80
CA HIS A 143 4.11 -9.90 12.36
C HIS A 143 4.53 -9.78 13.82
N ILE A 144 5.49 -8.91 14.10
CA ILE A 144 6.06 -8.73 15.44
C ILE A 144 5.00 -8.23 16.42
N GLN A 145 4.18 -7.25 16.00
CA GLN A 145 3.11 -6.72 16.86
C GLN A 145 2.02 -7.75 17.14
N SER A 146 1.68 -8.57 16.16
CA SER A 146 0.69 -9.64 16.34
C SER A 146 1.19 -10.72 17.30
N GLU A 147 2.45 -11.14 17.20
CA GLU A 147 3.04 -12.08 18.15
C GLU A 147 3.11 -11.51 19.58
N ALA A 148 3.46 -10.24 19.71
CA ALA A 148 3.46 -9.55 21.00
C ALA A 148 2.05 -9.46 21.60
N ALA A 149 1.04 -9.17 20.78
CA ALA A 149 -0.35 -9.12 21.20
C ALA A 149 -0.87 -10.50 21.63
N LEU A 150 -0.54 -11.56 20.89
CA LEU A 150 -0.88 -12.94 21.26
C LEU A 150 -0.27 -13.35 22.59
N ARG A 151 1.00 -13.01 22.81
CA ARG A 151 1.69 -13.28 24.09
C ARG A 151 1.05 -12.52 25.24
N ALA A 152 0.76 -11.24 25.04
CA ALA A 152 0.09 -10.42 26.06
C ALA A 152 -1.33 -10.94 26.38
N MET A 153 -2.05 -11.42 25.37
CA MET A 153 -3.37 -12.02 25.55
C MET A 153 -3.30 -13.31 26.35
N ALA A 154 -2.37 -14.21 26.02
CA ALA A 154 -2.21 -15.47 26.73
C ALA A 154 -1.87 -15.28 28.21
N THR A 155 -1.05 -14.27 28.55
CA THR A 155 -0.73 -13.95 29.96
C THR A 155 -1.87 -13.25 30.69
N SER A 156 -2.86 -12.71 29.98
CA SER A 156 -3.97 -11.97 30.58
C SER A 156 -5.21 -12.83 30.87
N TYR A 157 -5.32 -14.01 30.27
CA TYR A 157 -6.46 -14.89 30.40
C TYR A 157 -6.01 -16.29 30.80
N PRO A 158 -6.75 -17.00 31.72
CA PRO A 158 -6.49 -18.40 32.02
C PRO A 158 -6.89 -19.28 30.83
N TYR A 159 -6.27 -20.44 30.70
CA TYR A 159 -6.61 -21.39 29.65
C TYR A 159 -7.99 -22.02 29.87
N ASP A 160 -8.26 -22.52 31.10
CA ASP A 160 -9.53 -23.10 31.51
C ASP A 160 -10.27 -22.16 32.47
N GLN A 161 -11.60 -22.27 32.47
CA GLN A 161 -12.46 -21.48 33.33
C GLN A 161 -12.46 -22.06 34.76
N HIS A 162 -11.98 -21.30 35.72
CA HIS A 162 -11.96 -21.70 37.15
C HIS A 162 -13.17 -21.17 37.93
N GLU A 163 -13.80 -20.06 37.46
CA GLU A 163 -14.97 -19.45 38.07
C GLU A 163 -16.06 -19.19 37.04
N GLU A 164 -17.35 -19.28 37.45
CA GLU A 164 -18.50 -18.95 36.60
C GLU A 164 -18.43 -17.47 36.20
N GLY A 165 -18.39 -17.21 34.86
CA GLY A 165 -18.34 -15.87 34.30
C GLY A 165 -16.92 -15.36 33.97
N GLN A 166 -15.84 -16.12 34.21
CA GLN A 166 -14.49 -15.79 33.84
C GLN A 166 -14.24 -16.12 32.36
N LEU A 167 -13.67 -15.17 31.61
CA LEU A 167 -13.28 -15.39 30.21
C LEU A 167 -12.05 -16.28 30.16
N ALA A 168 -12.14 -17.43 29.51
CA ALA A 168 -11.03 -18.37 29.35
C ALA A 168 -10.71 -18.58 27.86
N LEU A 169 -9.43 -18.78 27.54
CA LEU A 169 -8.93 -18.95 26.18
C LEU A 169 -9.60 -20.10 25.42
N ARG A 170 -9.93 -21.17 26.12
CA ARG A 170 -10.55 -22.36 25.54
C ARG A 170 -12.03 -22.19 25.21
N SER A 171 -12.80 -21.56 26.08
CA SER A 171 -14.27 -21.46 25.98
C SER A 171 -14.75 -20.20 25.27
N HIS A 172 -13.99 -19.11 25.31
CA HIS A 172 -14.38 -17.80 24.80
C HIS A 172 -13.43 -17.25 23.71
N ALA A 173 -12.84 -18.16 22.92
CA ALA A 173 -11.86 -17.81 21.88
C ALA A 173 -12.37 -16.73 20.91
N ALA A 174 -13.66 -16.74 20.54
CA ALA A 174 -14.25 -15.76 19.63
C ALA A 174 -14.35 -14.36 20.25
N GLU A 175 -14.73 -14.26 21.52
CA GLU A 175 -14.85 -12.97 22.23
C GLU A 175 -13.48 -12.34 22.49
N ILE A 176 -12.50 -13.18 22.86
CA ILE A 176 -11.14 -12.77 23.09
C ILE A 176 -10.47 -12.33 21.78
N SER A 177 -10.74 -13.05 20.67
CA SER A 177 -10.30 -12.65 19.33
C SER A 177 -10.82 -11.27 18.92
N ALA A 178 -12.10 -10.99 19.16
CA ALA A 178 -12.71 -9.69 18.88
C ALA A 178 -12.08 -8.56 19.73
N ALA A 179 -11.76 -8.82 21.00
CA ALA A 179 -11.07 -7.87 21.86
C ALA A 179 -9.61 -7.61 21.42
N SER A 180 -8.95 -8.62 20.82
CA SER A 180 -7.58 -8.49 20.30
C SER A 180 -7.50 -7.67 19.03
N THR A 181 -8.47 -7.80 18.13
CA THR A 181 -8.54 -7.00 16.89
C THR A 181 -8.55 -5.51 17.20
N LYS A 182 -9.28 -5.10 18.23
CA LYS A 182 -9.38 -3.70 18.68
C LYS A 182 -8.09 -3.14 19.30
N ARG A 183 -7.10 -3.99 19.61
CA ARG A 183 -5.84 -3.59 20.26
C ARG A 183 -4.69 -3.43 19.26
N ILE A 184 -4.86 -3.93 18.02
CA ILE A 184 -3.87 -3.90 16.94
C ILE A 184 -4.12 -2.70 15.99
N ASP A 185 -5.35 -2.15 15.97
CA ASP A 185 -5.71 -0.91 15.30
C ASP A 185 -5.17 0.32 16.08
#